data_150fe804425dc8f1a142b134463e0408
#
_entry.id   150fe804425dc8f1a142b134463e0408
#
_cell.length_a   1.000
_cell.length_b   1.000
_cell.length_c   1.000
_cell.angle_alpha   90.00
_cell.angle_beta   90.00
_cell.angle_gamma   90.00
#
_symmetry.space_group_name_H-M   'P 1'
#
loop_
_entity.id
_entity.type
_entity.pdbx_description
1 polymer ?
#
loop_
_entity_poly.entity_id
_entity_poly.type
_entity_poly.pdbx_seq_one_letter_code
_entity_poly.pdbx_strand_id
1 'polypeptide(L)'
;NNILGASLGNVELDNADCAPGSRELESLLEIDKAGRRARDLVRQILTFSRNEPPQRTAVSLAEVVHDTERLLRVTLPPAIELHMQLQPGLPPVLADATQVEQAGLNLCTHAVHAIQGQGSERGSILVEAALVHPDQRLSERLGLAPGDYVALTVHDSGPGMDTATLERIFEPFFTTKPVGQGTGLGLAV
;
A
#
# COMPACT_ATOMS: atom_id res chain seq x y z
N ASN A 1 9.52 18.33 0.57
CA ASN A 1 10.06 17.31 -0.34
C ASN A 1 11.40 17.70 -1.00
N ASN A 2 11.60 18.96 -1.38
CA ASN A 2 12.84 19.40 -2.06
C ASN A 2 14.08 19.26 -1.16
N ILE A 3 13.96 19.53 0.15
CA ILE A 3 15.08 19.44 1.09
C ILE A 3 15.58 18.01 1.22
N LEU A 4 14.67 17.06 1.46
CA LEU A 4 15.00 15.63 1.56
C LEU A 4 15.56 15.08 0.23
N GLY A 5 15.02 15.52 -0.91
CA GLY A 5 15.53 15.15 -2.24
C GLY A 5 16.97 15.61 -2.46
N ALA A 6 17.26 16.86 -2.12
CA ALA A 6 18.63 17.40 -2.22
C ALA A 6 19.60 16.69 -1.26
N SER A 7 19.17 16.41 -0.02
CA SER A 7 20.01 15.69 0.96
C SER A 7 20.33 14.28 0.50
N LEU A 8 19.34 13.53 -0.01
CA LEU A 8 19.55 12.18 -0.54
C LEU A 8 20.45 12.18 -1.78
N GLY A 9 20.30 13.19 -2.69
CA GLY A 9 21.18 13.32 -3.84
C GLY A 9 22.65 13.56 -3.46
N ASN A 10 22.91 14.35 -2.41
CA ASN A 10 24.27 14.52 -1.90
C ASN A 10 24.82 13.23 -1.30
N VAL A 11 24.02 12.49 -0.54
CA VAL A 11 24.43 11.20 0.02
C VAL A 11 24.74 10.19 -1.09
N GLU A 12 23.99 10.17 -2.19
CA GLU A 12 24.26 9.29 -3.34
C GLU A 12 25.59 9.66 -4.04
N LEU A 13 25.92 10.94 -4.13
CA LEU A 13 27.20 11.39 -4.68
C LEU A 13 28.38 10.99 -3.78
N ASP A 14 28.26 11.25 -2.47
CA ASP A 14 29.30 10.90 -1.50
C ASP A 14 29.51 9.38 -1.40
N ASN A 15 28.45 8.57 -1.55
CA ASN A 15 28.55 7.11 -1.58
C ASN A 15 29.44 6.61 -2.74
N ALA A 16 29.38 7.27 -3.90
CA ALA A 16 30.15 6.90 -5.09
C ALA A 16 31.67 7.14 -4.90
N ASP A 17 32.03 8.07 -4.03
CA ASP A 17 33.44 8.45 -3.77
C ASP A 17 34.06 7.66 -2.59
N CYS A 18 33.27 6.89 -1.84
CA CYS A 18 33.74 6.13 -0.70
C CYS A 18 34.39 4.79 -1.09
N ALA A 19 35.42 4.41 -0.37
CA ALA A 19 36.05 3.09 -0.53
C ALA A 19 35.08 1.98 -0.09
N PRO A 20 34.96 0.87 -0.84
CA PRO A 20 34.13 -0.26 -0.45
C PRO A 20 34.49 -0.81 0.94
N GLY A 21 33.47 -0.94 1.82
CA GLY A 21 33.65 -1.44 3.18
C GLY A 21 34.25 -0.43 4.17
N SER A 22 34.35 0.85 3.80
CA SER A 22 34.77 1.90 4.73
C SER A 22 33.66 2.21 5.74
N ARG A 23 34.03 2.71 6.92
CA ARG A 23 33.11 3.13 7.96
C ARG A 23 32.26 4.35 7.51
N GLU A 24 32.83 5.18 6.66
CA GLU A 24 32.17 6.32 6.04
C GLU A 24 31.04 5.84 5.12
N LEU A 25 31.28 4.84 4.27
CA LEU A 25 30.28 4.24 3.40
C LEU A 25 29.14 3.62 4.21
N GLU A 26 29.44 2.88 5.28
CA GLU A 26 28.40 2.31 6.15
C GLU A 26 27.53 3.40 6.78
N SER A 27 28.12 4.51 7.23
CA SER A 27 27.40 5.64 7.80
C SER A 27 26.51 6.34 6.75
N LEU A 28 27.00 6.54 5.54
CA LEU A 28 26.23 7.13 4.44
C LEU A 28 25.06 6.25 4.01
N LEU A 29 25.24 4.93 3.97
CA LEU A 29 24.16 3.97 3.67
C LEU A 29 23.03 4.03 4.72
N GLU A 30 23.40 4.17 6.01
CA GLU A 30 22.38 4.34 7.07
C GLU A 30 21.67 5.70 6.96
N ILE A 31 22.37 6.77 6.58
CA ILE A 31 21.77 8.09 6.33
C ILE A 31 20.83 8.03 5.13
N ASP A 32 21.23 7.38 4.01
CA ASP A 32 20.38 7.18 2.84
C ASP A 32 19.10 6.45 3.20
N LYS A 33 19.22 5.34 3.91
CA LYS A 33 18.09 4.53 4.37
C LYS A 33 17.13 5.33 5.28
N ALA A 34 17.67 6.12 6.20
CA ALA A 34 16.87 6.99 7.08
C ALA A 34 16.19 8.11 6.28
N GLY A 35 16.89 8.72 5.33
CA GLY A 35 16.37 9.78 4.46
C GLY A 35 15.25 9.29 3.54
N ARG A 36 15.38 8.10 2.95
CA ARG A 36 14.32 7.47 2.12
C ARG A 36 13.07 7.20 2.97
N ARG A 37 13.24 6.67 4.18
CA ARG A 37 12.11 6.47 5.12
C ARG A 37 11.41 7.77 5.48
N ALA A 38 12.17 8.83 5.78
CA ALA A 38 11.60 10.15 6.10
C ALA A 38 10.83 10.73 4.89
N ARG A 39 11.36 10.59 3.67
CA ARG A 39 10.69 11.00 2.43
C ARG A 39 9.35 10.29 2.24
N ASP A 40 9.35 8.97 2.46
CA ASP A 40 8.15 8.15 2.26
C ASP A 40 7.10 8.47 3.33
N LEU A 41 7.52 8.73 4.58
CA LEU A 41 6.65 9.21 5.65
C LEU A 41 6.01 10.57 5.31
N VAL A 42 6.81 11.52 4.83
CA VAL A 42 6.30 12.84 4.41
C VAL A 42 5.31 12.69 3.26
N ARG A 43 5.57 11.82 2.28
CA ARG A 43 4.62 11.53 1.21
C ARG A 43 3.30 10.98 1.74
N GLN A 44 3.34 10.03 2.68
CA GLN A 44 2.14 9.46 3.28
C GLN A 44 1.35 10.51 4.08
N ILE A 45 2.04 11.36 4.87
CA ILE A 45 1.40 12.45 5.59
C ILE A 45 0.76 13.45 4.61
N LEU A 46 1.44 13.80 3.52
CA LEU A 46 0.89 14.71 2.52
C LEU A 46 -0.31 14.10 1.78
N THR A 47 -0.31 12.79 1.53
CA THR A 47 -1.45 12.09 0.96
C THR A 47 -2.64 12.09 1.92
N PHE A 48 -2.40 11.84 3.22
CA PHE A 48 -3.41 11.95 4.26
C PHE A 48 -3.92 13.38 4.45
N SER A 49 -3.04 14.37 4.32
CA SER A 49 -3.35 15.81 4.50
C SER A 49 -3.91 16.50 3.26
N ARG A 50 -3.91 15.84 2.08
CA ARG A 50 -4.51 16.42 0.88
C ARG A 50 -6.03 16.47 1.04
N ASN A 51 -6.51 17.64 1.48
CA ASN A 51 -7.93 18.03 1.50
C ASN A 51 -8.47 18.40 0.10
N GLU A 52 -7.87 17.93 -0.98
CA GLU A 52 -8.50 18.11 -2.29
C GLU A 52 -9.76 17.24 -2.34
N PRO A 53 -10.91 17.81 -2.66
CA PRO A 53 -12.11 17.00 -2.80
C PRO A 53 -11.86 15.93 -3.87
N PRO A 54 -12.23 14.66 -3.61
CA PRO A 54 -11.99 13.58 -4.55
C PRO A 54 -12.65 13.90 -5.90
N GLN A 55 -11.89 13.79 -6.97
CA GLN A 55 -12.41 13.96 -8.33
C GLN A 55 -13.12 12.68 -8.77
N ARG A 56 -14.35 12.52 -8.29
CA ARG A 56 -15.16 11.33 -8.61
C ARG A 56 -15.63 11.38 -10.06
N THR A 57 -15.20 10.40 -10.83
CA THR A 57 -15.59 10.17 -12.22
C THR A 57 -16.07 8.72 -12.41
N ALA A 58 -16.61 8.39 -13.55
CA ALA A 58 -16.91 7.00 -13.91
C ALA A 58 -15.58 6.27 -14.20
N VAL A 59 -15.15 5.41 -13.29
CA VAL A 59 -13.86 4.72 -13.33
C VAL A 59 -14.08 3.23 -13.59
N SER A 60 -13.32 2.69 -14.54
CA SER A 60 -13.18 1.25 -14.72
C SER A 60 -12.22 0.66 -13.69
N LEU A 61 -12.73 -0.08 -12.70
CA LEU A 61 -11.87 -0.73 -11.70
C LEU A 61 -10.90 -1.73 -12.35
N ALA A 62 -11.30 -2.37 -13.44
CA ALA A 62 -10.43 -3.30 -14.16
C ALA A 62 -9.19 -2.59 -14.71
N GLU A 63 -9.32 -1.39 -15.27
CA GLU A 63 -8.20 -0.59 -15.78
C GLU A 63 -7.28 -0.16 -14.62
N VAL A 64 -7.84 0.37 -13.52
CA VAL A 64 -7.06 0.78 -12.35
C VAL A 64 -6.29 -0.39 -11.75
N VAL A 65 -6.94 -1.57 -11.64
CA VAL A 65 -6.27 -2.78 -11.11
C VAL A 65 -5.15 -3.25 -12.04
N HIS A 66 -5.33 -3.19 -13.36
CA HIS A 66 -4.25 -3.52 -14.31
C HIS A 66 -3.07 -2.55 -14.23
N ASP A 67 -3.33 -1.25 -14.06
CA ASP A 67 -2.26 -0.27 -13.87
C ASP A 67 -1.52 -0.51 -12.55
N THR A 68 -2.25 -0.77 -11.47
CA THR A 68 -1.68 -1.18 -10.17
C THR A 68 -0.86 -2.47 -10.29
N GLU A 69 -1.34 -3.47 -11.04
CA GLU A 69 -0.61 -4.72 -11.29
C GLU A 69 0.76 -4.47 -11.92
N ARG A 70 0.83 -3.60 -12.95
CA ARG A 70 2.10 -3.30 -13.62
C ARG A 70 3.13 -2.70 -12.66
N LEU A 71 2.70 -1.82 -11.76
CA LEU A 71 3.56 -1.24 -10.73
C LEU A 71 4.00 -2.29 -9.70
N LEU A 72 3.07 -3.13 -9.25
CA LEU A 72 3.36 -4.18 -8.27
C LEU A 72 4.35 -5.21 -8.81
N ARG A 73 4.23 -5.64 -10.07
CA ARG A 73 5.15 -6.63 -10.67
C ARG A 73 6.61 -6.19 -10.70
N VAL A 74 6.86 -4.87 -10.70
CA VAL A 74 8.23 -4.32 -10.67
C VAL A 74 8.75 -4.19 -9.23
N THR A 75 7.85 -4.02 -8.26
CA THR A 75 8.23 -3.71 -6.86
C THR A 75 8.13 -4.90 -5.92
N LEU A 76 7.35 -5.92 -6.29
CA LEU A 76 7.16 -7.11 -5.47
C LEU A 76 8.45 -7.95 -5.38
N PRO A 77 8.75 -8.51 -4.20
CA PRO A 77 9.80 -9.51 -4.07
C PRO A 77 9.56 -10.69 -5.01
N PRO A 78 10.60 -11.22 -5.69
CA PRO A 78 10.45 -12.31 -6.67
C PRO A 78 9.81 -13.59 -6.11
N ALA A 79 9.84 -13.78 -4.82
CA ALA A 79 9.30 -14.95 -4.13
C ALA A 79 7.81 -14.82 -3.76
N ILE A 80 7.18 -13.68 -4.04
CA ILE A 80 5.75 -13.44 -3.82
C ILE A 80 5.01 -13.49 -5.15
N GLU A 81 4.11 -14.44 -5.29
CA GLU A 81 3.27 -14.59 -6.48
C GLU A 81 2.08 -13.63 -6.43
N LEU A 82 1.86 -12.90 -7.53
CA LEU A 82 0.72 -11.98 -7.68
C LEU A 82 -0.27 -12.57 -8.68
N HIS A 83 -1.49 -12.80 -8.22
CA HIS A 83 -2.62 -13.27 -9.03
C HIS A 83 -3.71 -12.20 -9.11
N MET A 84 -4.30 -12.06 -10.30
CA MET A 84 -5.41 -11.15 -10.57
C MET A 84 -6.63 -11.94 -11.02
N GLN A 85 -7.79 -11.68 -10.40
CA GLN A 85 -9.05 -12.32 -10.75
C GLN A 85 -10.13 -11.26 -10.87
N LEU A 86 -10.34 -10.75 -12.08
CA LEU A 86 -11.31 -9.72 -12.38
C LEU A 86 -12.52 -10.32 -13.07
N GLN A 87 -13.72 -10.07 -12.51
CA GLN A 87 -14.96 -10.49 -13.15
C GLN A 87 -15.12 -9.74 -14.49
N PRO A 88 -15.37 -10.44 -15.60
CA PRO A 88 -15.61 -9.78 -16.88
C PRO A 88 -16.86 -8.90 -16.85
N GLY A 89 -16.79 -7.74 -17.52
CA GLY A 89 -17.96 -6.87 -17.68
C GLY A 89 -18.39 -6.11 -16.43
N LEU A 90 -17.47 -5.85 -15.51
CA LEU A 90 -17.74 -4.99 -14.35
C LEU A 90 -18.20 -3.60 -14.80
N PRO A 91 -19.27 -3.04 -14.20
CA PRO A 91 -19.70 -1.69 -14.48
C PRO A 91 -18.68 -0.67 -13.96
N PRO A 92 -18.60 0.53 -14.57
CA PRO A 92 -17.81 1.62 -13.99
C PRO A 92 -18.39 2.06 -12.64
N VAL A 93 -17.51 2.48 -11.74
CA VAL A 93 -17.88 3.00 -10.41
C VAL A 93 -17.61 4.49 -10.32
N LEU A 94 -18.38 5.22 -9.52
CA LEU A 94 -18.14 6.63 -9.26
C LEU A 94 -17.06 6.78 -8.19
N ALA A 95 -15.82 6.94 -8.62
CA ALA A 95 -14.64 6.99 -7.75
C ALA A 95 -13.58 7.96 -8.27
N ASP A 96 -12.58 8.21 -7.45
CA ASP A 96 -11.33 8.83 -7.86
C ASP A 96 -10.30 7.72 -8.14
N ALA A 97 -9.87 7.61 -9.39
CA ALA A 97 -8.97 6.55 -9.84
C ALA A 97 -7.66 6.52 -9.03
N THR A 98 -7.11 7.69 -8.71
CA THR A 98 -5.86 7.81 -7.92
C THR A 98 -6.04 7.28 -6.49
N GLN A 99 -7.20 7.54 -5.87
CA GLN A 99 -7.49 7.03 -4.53
C GLN A 99 -7.67 5.51 -4.54
N VAL A 100 -8.33 4.96 -5.56
CA VAL A 100 -8.50 3.50 -5.71
C VAL A 100 -7.15 2.83 -5.94
N GLU A 101 -6.31 3.37 -6.82
CA GLU A 101 -4.95 2.88 -7.05
C GLU A 101 -4.12 2.89 -5.76
N GLN A 102 -4.16 4.00 -5.02
CA GLN A 102 -3.45 4.15 -3.75
C GLN A 102 -3.93 3.13 -2.71
N ALA A 103 -5.25 2.91 -2.61
CA ALA A 103 -5.81 1.90 -1.71
C ALA A 103 -5.32 0.49 -2.10
N GLY A 104 -5.34 0.15 -3.38
CA GLY A 104 -4.82 -1.13 -3.89
C GLY A 104 -3.34 -1.33 -3.57
N LEU A 105 -2.50 -0.32 -3.83
CA LEU A 105 -1.07 -0.36 -3.51
C LEU A 105 -0.82 -0.50 -2.00
N ASN A 106 -1.58 0.21 -1.17
CA ASN A 106 -1.47 0.11 0.29
C ASN A 106 -1.81 -1.30 0.78
N LEU A 107 -2.94 -1.86 0.32
CA LEU A 107 -3.35 -3.23 0.69
C LEU A 107 -2.31 -4.26 0.27
N CYS A 108 -1.81 -4.20 -0.97
CA CYS A 108 -0.78 -5.12 -1.44
C CYS A 108 0.55 -4.95 -0.68
N THR A 109 0.93 -3.73 -0.33
CA THR A 109 2.12 -3.48 0.50
C THR A 109 1.96 -4.08 1.91
N HIS A 110 0.77 -3.99 2.50
CA HIS A 110 0.48 -4.65 3.78
C HIS A 110 0.54 -6.16 3.65
N ALA A 111 0.00 -6.74 2.58
CA ALA A 111 0.07 -8.16 2.27
C ALA A 111 1.53 -8.67 2.18
N VAL A 112 2.39 -7.96 1.45
CA VAL A 112 3.83 -8.28 1.38
C VAL A 112 4.46 -8.31 2.76
N HIS A 113 4.19 -7.29 3.57
CA HIS A 113 4.75 -7.21 4.91
C HIS A 113 4.22 -8.32 5.84
N ALA A 114 2.95 -8.71 5.70
CA ALA A 114 2.36 -9.80 6.47
C ALA A 114 3.05 -11.14 6.14
N ILE A 115 3.29 -11.42 4.86
CA ILE A 115 3.99 -12.61 4.39
C ILE A 115 5.42 -12.64 4.92
N GLN A 116 6.17 -11.54 4.77
CA GLN A 116 7.58 -11.45 5.19
C GLN A 116 7.76 -11.49 6.71
N GLY A 117 6.79 -10.96 7.46
CA GLY A 117 6.81 -10.95 8.92
C GLY A 117 6.81 -12.31 9.57
N GLN A 118 6.43 -13.37 8.86
CA GLN A 118 6.51 -14.77 9.32
C GLN A 118 7.90 -15.40 9.18
N GLY A 119 8.88 -14.69 8.64
CA GLY A 119 10.16 -15.29 8.25
C GLY A 119 10.04 -16.16 6.98
N SER A 120 8.88 -16.16 6.31
CA SER A 120 8.70 -16.78 5.00
C SER A 120 9.03 -15.77 3.92
N GLU A 121 9.93 -16.13 3.02
CA GLU A 121 10.20 -15.32 1.84
C GLU A 121 9.19 -15.60 0.71
N ARG A 122 8.41 -16.69 0.81
CA ARG A 122 7.45 -17.13 -0.22
C ARG A 122 6.03 -16.92 0.23
N GLY A 123 5.19 -16.48 -0.71
CA GLY A 123 3.77 -16.31 -0.47
C GLY A 123 3.02 -15.91 -1.73
N SER A 124 1.72 -15.70 -1.59
CA SER A 124 0.87 -15.27 -2.69
C SER A 124 -0.04 -14.12 -2.26
N ILE A 125 -0.32 -13.25 -3.22
CA ILE A 125 -1.32 -12.18 -3.11
C ILE A 125 -2.30 -12.39 -4.25
N LEU A 126 -3.60 -12.43 -3.92
CA LEU A 126 -4.69 -12.48 -4.89
C LEU A 126 -5.49 -11.18 -4.80
N VAL A 127 -5.59 -10.46 -5.92
CA VAL A 127 -6.43 -9.28 -6.07
C VAL A 127 -7.64 -9.65 -6.88
N GLU A 128 -8.82 -9.47 -6.33
CA GLU A 128 -10.09 -9.79 -6.96
C GLU A 128 -10.95 -8.53 -7.09
N ALA A 129 -11.68 -8.43 -8.22
CA ALA A 129 -12.75 -7.45 -8.36
C ALA A 129 -14.01 -8.15 -8.90
N ALA A 130 -15.11 -8.01 -8.18
CA ALA A 130 -16.38 -8.64 -8.51
C ALA A 130 -17.58 -7.75 -8.19
N LEU A 131 -18.66 -7.94 -8.97
CA LEU A 131 -19.96 -7.35 -8.66
C LEU A 131 -20.54 -8.09 -7.45
N VAL A 132 -20.99 -7.34 -6.46
CA VAL A 132 -21.58 -7.88 -5.23
C VAL A 132 -22.94 -7.23 -4.94
N HIS A 133 -23.83 -8.02 -4.38
CA HIS A 133 -25.15 -7.60 -3.93
C HIS A 133 -25.19 -7.79 -2.39
N PRO A 134 -24.80 -6.76 -1.60
CA PRO A 134 -24.77 -6.88 -0.16
C PRO A 134 -26.16 -7.23 0.39
N ASP A 135 -26.23 -8.24 1.26
CA ASP A 135 -27.44 -8.52 2.00
C ASP A 135 -27.74 -7.39 3.01
N GLN A 136 -28.94 -7.42 3.60
CA GLN A 136 -29.35 -6.40 4.56
C GLN A 136 -28.40 -6.31 5.75
N ARG A 137 -27.91 -7.44 6.27
CA ARG A 137 -27.02 -7.50 7.43
C ARG A 137 -25.65 -6.85 7.11
N LEU A 138 -25.10 -7.14 5.94
CA LEU A 138 -23.83 -6.56 5.49
C LEU A 138 -23.99 -5.05 5.23
N SER A 139 -25.11 -4.66 4.59
CA SER A 139 -25.42 -3.26 4.32
C SER A 139 -25.54 -2.44 5.60
N GLU A 140 -26.28 -2.95 6.61
CA GLU A 140 -26.42 -2.29 7.90
C GLU A 140 -25.08 -2.16 8.63
N ARG A 141 -24.27 -3.22 8.62
CA ARG A 141 -22.94 -3.22 9.27
C ARG A 141 -21.98 -2.23 8.66
N LEU A 142 -22.03 -2.04 7.34
CA LEU A 142 -21.12 -1.18 6.58
C LEU A 142 -21.72 0.19 6.27
N GLY A 143 -22.98 0.46 6.63
CA GLY A 143 -23.68 1.71 6.31
C GLY A 143 -23.90 1.90 4.81
N LEU A 144 -24.08 0.81 4.05
CA LEU A 144 -24.26 0.85 2.61
C LEU A 144 -25.73 1.14 2.26
N ALA A 145 -25.95 2.00 1.26
CA ALA A 145 -27.26 2.15 0.63
C ALA A 145 -27.65 0.86 -0.13
N PRO A 146 -28.95 0.56 -0.29
CA PRO A 146 -29.36 -0.54 -1.18
C PRO A 146 -28.85 -0.32 -2.60
N GLY A 147 -28.26 -1.35 -3.20
CA GLY A 147 -27.73 -1.28 -4.56
C GLY A 147 -26.63 -2.31 -4.84
N ASP A 148 -26.14 -2.24 -6.06
CA ASP A 148 -25.04 -3.05 -6.53
C ASP A 148 -23.71 -2.35 -6.26
N TYR A 149 -22.72 -3.12 -5.86
CA TYR A 149 -21.38 -2.64 -5.56
C TYR A 149 -20.35 -3.46 -6.32
N VAL A 150 -19.21 -2.86 -6.63
CA VAL A 150 -18.02 -3.60 -7.05
C VAL A 150 -17.09 -3.71 -5.84
N ALA A 151 -16.83 -4.94 -5.41
CA ALA A 151 -15.88 -5.20 -4.35
C ALA A 151 -14.49 -5.37 -4.96
N LEU A 152 -13.51 -4.63 -4.43
CA LEU A 152 -12.09 -4.86 -4.64
C LEU A 152 -11.54 -5.55 -3.39
N THR A 153 -11.00 -6.75 -3.55
CA THR A 153 -10.53 -7.57 -2.44
C THR A 153 -9.07 -7.95 -2.65
N VAL A 154 -8.28 -7.90 -1.59
CA VAL A 154 -6.89 -8.34 -1.59
C VAL A 154 -6.76 -9.43 -0.53
N HIS A 155 -6.38 -10.63 -0.97
CA HIS A 155 -6.07 -11.76 -0.10
C HIS A 155 -4.56 -11.99 -0.07
N ASP A 156 -4.03 -12.32 1.08
CA ASP A 156 -2.65 -12.68 1.25
C ASP A 156 -2.51 -14.02 1.98
N SER A 157 -1.38 -14.69 1.77
CA SER A 157 -1.03 -15.94 2.45
C SER A 157 -0.31 -15.73 3.79
N GLY A 158 -0.36 -14.51 4.34
CA GLY A 158 0.24 -14.15 5.62
C GLY A 158 -0.51 -14.75 6.82
N PRO A 159 -0.06 -14.45 8.05
CA PRO A 159 -0.60 -15.03 9.29
C PRO A 159 -2.00 -14.51 9.65
N GLY A 160 -2.48 -13.52 8.93
CA GLY A 160 -3.69 -12.81 9.34
C GLY A 160 -3.46 -11.89 10.56
N MET A 161 -4.56 -11.45 11.15
CA MET A 161 -4.57 -10.54 12.30
C MET A 161 -5.46 -11.10 13.41
N ASP A 162 -5.06 -10.90 14.65
CA ASP A 162 -5.93 -11.17 15.78
C ASP A 162 -7.06 -10.14 15.91
N THR A 163 -8.07 -10.45 16.73
CA THR A 163 -9.25 -9.58 16.89
C THR A 163 -8.89 -8.20 17.40
N ALA A 164 -7.94 -8.10 18.34
CA ALA A 164 -7.53 -6.84 18.93
C ALA A 164 -6.84 -5.95 17.91
N THR A 165 -6.04 -6.53 17.01
CA THR A 165 -5.42 -5.83 15.88
C THR A 165 -6.48 -5.37 14.87
N LEU A 166 -7.41 -6.28 14.47
CA LEU A 166 -8.47 -5.99 13.50
C LEU A 166 -9.35 -4.80 13.91
N GLU A 167 -9.63 -4.63 15.21
CA GLU A 167 -10.42 -3.52 15.71
C GLU A 167 -9.73 -2.16 15.54
N ARG A 168 -8.40 -2.15 15.37
CA ARG A 168 -7.57 -0.95 15.38
C ARG A 168 -6.84 -0.63 14.07
N ILE A 169 -6.90 -1.52 13.08
CA ILE A 169 -6.11 -1.36 11.84
C ILE A 169 -6.38 -0.07 11.07
N PHE A 170 -7.55 0.54 11.27
CA PHE A 170 -7.92 1.83 10.64
C PHE A 170 -7.65 3.04 11.52
N GLU A 171 -7.15 2.86 12.77
CA GLU A 171 -6.71 3.97 13.60
C GLU A 171 -5.44 4.60 13.01
N PRO A 172 -5.41 5.91 12.77
CA PRO A 172 -4.19 6.59 12.32
C PRO A 172 -3.03 6.34 13.29
N PHE A 173 -1.85 6.06 12.74
CA PHE A 173 -0.61 5.76 13.48
C PHE A 173 -0.58 4.42 14.24
N PHE A 174 -1.64 3.61 14.18
CA PHE A 174 -1.60 2.27 14.76
C PHE A 174 -0.72 1.34 13.90
N THR A 175 0.21 0.66 14.54
CA THR A 175 1.08 -0.33 13.90
C THR A 175 1.53 -1.39 14.90
N THR A 176 1.60 -2.63 14.45
CA THR A 176 2.17 -3.76 15.19
C THR A 176 3.67 -3.96 14.90
N LYS A 177 4.23 -3.17 13.96
CA LYS A 177 5.64 -3.25 13.58
C LYS A 177 6.53 -2.54 14.59
N PRO A 178 7.82 -2.95 14.72
CA PRO A 178 8.81 -2.25 15.54
C PRO A 178 8.92 -0.77 15.19
N VAL A 179 9.33 0.04 16.16
CA VAL A 179 9.54 1.49 15.98
C VAL A 179 10.42 1.76 14.75
N GLY A 180 9.95 2.62 13.86
CA GLY A 180 10.63 2.99 12.62
C GLY A 180 10.39 2.05 11.42
N GLN A 181 9.60 0.97 11.56
CA GLN A 181 9.28 0.05 10.45
C GLN A 181 7.83 0.14 9.96
N GLY A 182 6.98 0.84 10.67
CA GLY A 182 5.58 1.09 10.28
C GLY A 182 5.17 2.52 10.57
N THR A 183 4.41 3.13 9.66
CA THR A 183 3.89 4.49 9.83
C THR A 183 2.50 4.51 10.47
N GLY A 184 1.78 3.37 10.39
CA GLY A 184 0.40 3.26 10.85
C GLY A 184 -0.60 4.13 10.06
N LEU A 185 -0.23 4.61 8.87
CA LEU A 185 -1.09 5.45 8.03
C LEU A 185 -1.66 4.71 6.81
N GLY A 186 -1.08 3.59 6.41
CA GLY A 186 -1.40 2.96 5.13
C GLY A 186 -2.83 2.42 5.01
N LEU A 187 -3.51 2.06 6.11
CA LEU A 187 -4.90 1.61 6.12
C LEU A 187 -5.87 2.70 6.63
N ALA A 188 -5.36 3.82 7.16
CA ALA A 188 -6.16 4.94 7.65
C ALA A 188 -6.40 6.02 6.57
N VAL A 189 -5.88 5.83 5.35
CA VAL A 189 -5.98 6.77 4.20
C VAL A 189 -7.23 6.52 3.37
#